data_5dbfc1015bb34f68e6027a249345265c
#
_entry.id   5dbfc1015bb34f68e6027a249345265c
#
_cell.length_a   1.000
_cell.length_b   1.000
_cell.length_c   1.000
_cell.angle_alpha   90.00
_cell.angle_beta   90.00
_cell.angle_gamma   90.00
#
_symmetry.space_group_name_H-M   'P 1'
#
loop_
_entity.id
_entity.type
_entity.pdbx_description
1 polymer ?
#
loop_
_entity_poly.entity_id
_entity_poly.type
_entity_poly.pdbx_seq_one_letter_code
_entity_poly.pdbx_strand_id
1 'polypeptide(L)'
;MWASVLRYISYNKSIFLDGFITFRTGEYINCLDEILDFAVSQFVVNREYSEFIEMLKIYISSRTPCTEIIHLIYLNEEAILLDKQKNVISLAKNNLDKCYLSDISFSANDYALNSLLSLLPSKLIIHLISPADDFINTLQAIFGSSVSICTDCDICTIYKSLNKTKGSY
;
A
#
# COMPACT_ATOMS: atom_id res chain seq x y z
N MET A 1 20.76 19.48 20.99
CA MET A 1 21.52 20.74 21.17
C MET A 1 21.53 21.25 22.62
N TRP A 2 20.39 21.55 23.29
CA TRP A 2 20.34 22.04 24.69
C TRP A 2 21.10 21.13 25.68
N ALA A 3 20.93 19.83 25.63
CA ALA A 3 21.61 18.89 26.51
C ALA A 3 23.14 18.94 26.38
N SER A 4 23.68 19.15 25.19
CA SER A 4 25.11 19.28 24.93
C SER A 4 25.66 20.61 25.47
N VAL A 5 24.88 21.68 25.33
CA VAL A 5 25.23 23.00 25.91
C VAL A 5 25.26 22.92 27.42
N LEU A 6 24.22 22.37 28.05
CA LEU A 6 24.14 22.25 29.51
C LEU A 6 25.27 21.37 30.07
N ARG A 7 25.58 20.26 29.40
CA ARG A 7 26.69 19.39 29.78
C ARG A 7 28.03 20.10 29.69
N TYR A 8 28.24 20.90 28.63
CA TYR A 8 29.49 21.65 28.48
C TYR A 8 29.64 22.74 29.57
N ILE A 9 28.57 23.48 29.86
CA ILE A 9 28.61 24.56 30.87
C ILE A 9 28.78 24.00 32.29
N SER A 10 28.26 22.78 32.57
CA SER A 10 28.42 22.15 33.88
C SER A 10 29.86 21.79 34.21
N TYR A 11 30.69 21.57 33.20
CA TYR A 11 32.11 21.23 33.37
C TYR A 11 33.08 22.43 33.17
N ASN A 12 32.65 23.48 32.49
CA ASN A 12 33.49 24.61 32.13
C ASN A 12 32.88 25.93 32.64
N LYS A 13 33.69 26.79 33.28
CA LYS A 13 33.23 28.07 33.81
C LYS A 13 32.98 29.13 32.73
N SER A 14 33.40 28.90 31.48
CA SER A 14 33.18 29.79 30.36
C SER A 14 33.00 28.98 29.09
N ILE A 15 32.25 29.51 28.12
CA ILE A 15 32.01 28.89 26.84
C ILE A 15 32.71 29.76 25.76
N PHE A 16 33.55 29.12 24.95
CA PHE A 16 34.07 29.71 23.73
C PHE A 16 33.14 29.32 22.60
N LEU A 17 32.26 30.23 22.19
CA LEU A 17 31.08 29.94 21.38
C LEU A 17 31.46 29.34 20.00
N ASP A 18 32.41 29.96 19.32
CA ASP A 18 32.87 29.51 17.99
C ASP A 18 33.46 28.08 18.04
N GLY A 19 34.27 27.80 19.05
CA GLY A 19 34.84 26.49 19.28
C GLY A 19 33.75 25.45 19.63
N PHE A 20 32.77 25.85 20.42
CA PHE A 20 31.63 24.97 20.77
C PHE A 20 30.80 24.62 19.52
N ILE A 21 30.45 25.61 18.70
CA ILE A 21 29.70 25.44 17.47
C ILE A 21 30.47 24.53 16.51
N THR A 22 31.75 24.82 16.29
CA THR A 22 32.59 24.08 15.33
C THR A 22 32.82 22.62 15.72
N PHE A 23 33.07 22.33 17.00
CA PHE A 23 33.55 21.03 17.43
C PHE A 23 32.51 20.18 18.23
N ARG A 24 31.41 20.77 18.66
CA ARG A 24 30.45 20.11 19.54
C ARG A 24 29.03 19.97 18.98
N THR A 25 28.75 20.56 17.82
CA THR A 25 27.43 20.46 17.18
C THR A 25 27.38 19.43 16.05
N GLY A 26 28.50 18.76 15.72
CA GLY A 26 28.57 17.81 14.63
C GLY A 26 27.52 16.68 14.72
N GLU A 27 27.34 16.09 15.90
CA GLU A 27 26.30 15.05 16.11
C GLU A 27 24.89 15.58 15.82
N TYR A 28 24.62 16.83 16.18
CA TYR A 28 23.32 17.45 15.93
C TYR A 28 23.09 17.71 14.44
N ILE A 29 24.13 18.16 13.73
CA ILE A 29 24.08 18.39 12.28
C ILE A 29 23.85 17.07 11.56
N ASN A 30 24.60 16.02 11.91
CA ASN A 30 24.42 14.68 11.33
C ASN A 30 22.99 14.15 11.53
N CYS A 31 22.41 14.34 12.72
CA CYS A 31 21.03 13.96 13.00
C CYS A 31 20.04 14.75 12.13
N LEU A 32 20.28 16.03 11.86
CA LEU A 32 19.44 16.82 10.95
C LEU A 32 19.57 16.34 9.51
N ASP A 33 20.77 15.99 9.07
CA ASP A 33 21.01 15.46 7.72
C ASP A 33 20.28 14.12 7.53
N GLU A 34 20.35 13.20 8.51
CA GLU A 34 19.60 11.94 8.48
C GLU A 34 18.08 12.14 8.39
N ILE A 35 17.55 13.09 9.18
CA ILE A 35 16.12 13.43 9.14
C ILE A 35 15.74 14.03 7.77
N LEU A 36 16.59 14.89 7.22
CA LEU A 36 16.37 15.50 5.92
C LEU A 36 16.38 14.45 4.81
N ASP A 37 17.36 13.56 4.80
CA ASP A 37 17.48 12.48 3.82
C ASP A 37 16.25 11.55 3.89
N PHE A 38 15.81 11.21 5.09
CA PHE A 38 14.58 10.43 5.28
C PHE A 38 13.36 11.18 4.73
N ALA A 39 13.19 12.47 5.06
CA ALA A 39 12.07 13.27 4.59
C ALA A 39 12.04 13.41 3.07
N VAL A 40 13.20 13.63 2.44
CA VAL A 40 13.34 13.71 0.98
C VAL A 40 13.00 12.37 0.34
N SER A 41 13.51 11.27 0.89
CA SER A 41 13.20 9.92 0.39
C SER A 41 11.70 9.62 0.46
N GLN A 42 11.03 9.95 1.57
CA GLN A 42 9.58 9.78 1.70
C GLN A 42 8.80 10.65 0.71
N PHE A 43 9.25 11.89 0.50
CA PHE A 43 8.62 12.79 -0.48
C PHE A 43 8.71 12.23 -1.90
N VAL A 44 9.88 11.71 -2.30
CA VAL A 44 10.07 11.11 -3.63
C VAL A 44 9.18 9.88 -3.80
N VAL A 45 9.18 8.95 -2.84
CA VAL A 45 8.35 7.73 -2.87
C VAL A 45 6.86 8.08 -2.98
N ASN A 46 6.37 9.02 -2.17
CA ASN A 46 4.97 9.44 -2.20
C ASN A 46 4.59 10.09 -3.54
N ARG A 47 5.50 10.85 -4.13
CA ARG A 47 5.31 11.48 -5.45
C ARG A 47 5.24 10.42 -6.54
N GLU A 48 6.20 9.49 -6.58
CA GLU A 48 6.24 8.39 -7.55
C GLU A 48 4.98 7.51 -7.44
N TYR A 49 4.54 7.22 -6.22
CA TYR A 49 3.28 6.50 -5.98
C TYR A 49 2.08 7.26 -6.56
N SER A 50 1.99 8.57 -6.31
CA SER A 50 0.89 9.39 -6.83
C SER A 50 0.89 9.43 -8.37
N GLU A 51 2.05 9.60 -8.99
CA GLU A 51 2.21 9.59 -10.45
C GLU A 51 1.82 8.21 -11.04
N PHE A 52 2.18 7.11 -10.37
CA PHE A 52 1.78 5.76 -10.76
C PHE A 52 0.26 5.57 -10.70
N ILE A 53 -0.39 5.99 -9.62
CA ILE A 53 -1.86 5.93 -9.50
C ILE A 53 -2.55 6.73 -10.61
N GLU A 54 -2.08 7.94 -10.90
CA GLU A 54 -2.64 8.77 -11.99
C GLU A 54 -2.47 8.10 -13.37
N MET A 55 -1.33 7.48 -13.63
CA MET A 55 -1.10 6.72 -14.86
C MET A 55 -2.09 5.54 -14.98
N LEU A 56 -2.35 4.80 -13.90
CA LEU A 56 -3.33 3.71 -13.89
C LEU A 56 -4.76 4.21 -14.10
N LYS A 57 -5.13 5.35 -13.52
CA LYS A 57 -6.44 5.99 -13.79
C LYS A 57 -6.61 6.34 -15.26
N ILE A 58 -5.59 6.94 -15.88
CA ILE A 58 -5.61 7.27 -17.31
C ILE A 58 -5.76 5.99 -18.14
N TYR A 59 -5.00 4.94 -17.80
CA TYR A 59 -5.09 3.64 -18.46
C TYR A 59 -6.50 3.06 -18.43
N ILE A 60 -7.15 3.06 -17.26
CA ILE A 60 -8.52 2.54 -17.09
C ILE A 60 -9.54 3.42 -17.83
N SER A 61 -9.44 4.74 -17.69
CA SER A 61 -10.40 5.68 -18.31
C SER A 61 -10.32 5.71 -19.84
N SER A 62 -9.17 5.35 -20.41
CA SER A 62 -8.98 5.30 -21.88
C SER A 62 -9.56 4.03 -22.54
N ARG A 63 -10.03 3.06 -21.74
CA ARG A 63 -10.52 1.77 -22.23
C ARG A 63 -11.99 1.55 -21.91
N THR A 64 -12.67 0.77 -22.73
CA THR A 64 -14.04 0.32 -22.45
C THR A 64 -13.99 -0.85 -21.45
N PRO A 65 -14.89 -0.86 -20.45
CA PRO A 65 -14.99 -1.99 -19.52
C PRO A 65 -15.20 -3.32 -20.27
N CYS A 66 -14.43 -4.32 -19.90
CA CYS A 66 -14.51 -5.66 -20.50
C CYS A 66 -15.47 -6.58 -19.73
N THR A 67 -15.71 -6.28 -18.45
CA THR A 67 -16.60 -7.06 -17.58
C THR A 67 -17.58 -6.15 -16.87
N GLU A 68 -18.77 -6.67 -16.54
CA GLU A 68 -19.81 -5.87 -15.86
C GLU A 68 -19.47 -5.64 -14.39
N ILE A 69 -19.43 -6.74 -13.63
CA ILE A 69 -19.27 -6.69 -12.17
C ILE A 69 -18.23 -7.71 -11.76
N ILE A 70 -17.31 -7.31 -10.90
CA ILE A 70 -16.38 -8.19 -10.20
C ILE A 70 -16.56 -7.99 -8.69
N HIS A 71 -16.58 -9.08 -7.96
CA HIS A 71 -16.56 -9.11 -6.51
C HIS A 71 -15.13 -9.43 -6.04
N LEU A 72 -14.61 -8.63 -5.13
CA LEU A 72 -13.35 -8.86 -4.46
C LEU A 72 -13.63 -9.16 -2.98
N ILE A 73 -13.23 -10.32 -2.51
CA ILE A 73 -13.28 -10.68 -1.09
C ILE A 73 -11.92 -10.39 -0.49
N TYR A 74 -11.88 -9.55 0.53
CA TYR A 74 -10.64 -9.20 1.22
C TYR A 74 -10.63 -9.81 2.62
N LEU A 75 -9.72 -10.78 2.81
CA LEU A 75 -9.61 -11.56 4.03
C LEU A 75 -8.15 -11.84 4.37
N ASN A 76 -7.71 -11.47 5.58
CA ASN A 76 -6.35 -11.72 6.08
C ASN A 76 -5.25 -11.23 5.11
N GLU A 77 -5.40 -10.00 4.62
CA GLU A 77 -4.46 -9.36 3.67
C GLU A 77 -4.37 -10.05 2.30
N GLU A 78 -5.31 -10.96 2.01
CA GLU A 78 -5.41 -11.63 0.71
C GLU A 78 -6.69 -11.24 -0.03
N ALA A 79 -6.59 -11.06 -1.35
CA ALA A 79 -7.69 -10.74 -2.22
C ALA A 79 -8.09 -11.96 -3.06
N ILE A 80 -9.39 -12.29 -3.07
CA ILE A 80 -9.99 -13.32 -3.90
C ILE A 80 -11.00 -12.64 -4.84
N LEU A 81 -10.88 -12.89 -6.15
CA LEU A 81 -11.79 -12.34 -7.14
C LEU A 81 -12.88 -13.34 -7.52
N LEU A 82 -14.12 -12.84 -7.60
CA LEU A 82 -15.26 -13.61 -8.07
C LEU A 82 -15.93 -12.88 -9.25
N ASP A 83 -16.46 -13.65 -10.17
CA ASP A 83 -17.30 -13.16 -11.26
C ASP A 83 -18.71 -12.75 -10.78
N LYS A 84 -19.56 -12.30 -11.71
CA LYS A 84 -20.95 -11.94 -11.46
C LYS A 84 -21.76 -13.12 -10.90
N GLN A 85 -21.40 -14.36 -11.24
CA GLN A 85 -22.03 -15.60 -10.80
C GLN A 85 -21.45 -16.13 -9.46
N LYS A 86 -20.51 -15.37 -8.87
CA LYS A 86 -19.78 -15.72 -7.64
C LYS A 86 -18.83 -16.92 -7.78
N ASN A 87 -18.40 -17.25 -8.99
CA ASN A 87 -17.34 -18.22 -9.20
C ASN A 87 -15.98 -17.56 -9.03
N VAL A 88 -15.01 -18.28 -8.47
CA VAL A 88 -13.65 -17.78 -8.30
C VAL A 88 -12.99 -17.57 -9.68
N ILE A 89 -12.56 -16.36 -9.92
CA ILE A 89 -11.76 -16.02 -11.11
C ILE A 89 -10.34 -16.50 -10.85
N SER A 90 -10.04 -17.69 -11.36
CA SER A 90 -8.67 -18.19 -11.45
C SER A 90 -8.11 -17.73 -12.78
N LEU A 91 -7.35 -16.64 -12.77
CA LEU A 91 -6.52 -16.35 -13.93
C LEU A 91 -5.44 -17.41 -13.94
N ALA A 92 -5.63 -18.37 -14.85
CA ALA A 92 -4.68 -19.43 -15.09
C ALA A 92 -3.28 -18.80 -15.19
N LYS A 93 -2.29 -19.38 -14.51
CA LYS A 93 -0.85 -19.08 -14.56
C LYS A 93 -0.24 -19.10 -15.97
N ASN A 94 -1.07 -19.13 -17.03
CA ASN A 94 -0.69 -19.55 -18.37
C ASN A 94 -0.36 -18.42 -19.34
N ASN A 95 -0.50 -17.13 -18.98
CA ASN A 95 -0.24 -16.03 -19.93
C ASN A 95 0.75 -14.96 -19.44
N LEU A 96 1.38 -15.14 -18.29
CA LEU A 96 2.61 -14.41 -18.02
C LEU A 96 3.75 -15.27 -18.57
N ASP A 97 4.30 -14.84 -19.69
CA ASP A 97 5.49 -15.44 -20.30
C ASP A 97 6.51 -15.77 -19.22
N LYS A 98 6.77 -17.06 -19.02
CA LYS A 98 7.71 -17.62 -18.04
C LYS A 98 9.15 -17.16 -18.25
N CYS A 99 9.39 -16.11 -19.02
CA CYS A 99 10.71 -15.88 -19.59
C CYS A 99 11.61 -14.91 -18.82
N TYR A 100 11.12 -14.08 -17.87
CA TYR A 100 12.00 -13.03 -17.31
C TYR A 100 11.91 -12.71 -15.81
N LEU A 101 11.13 -13.43 -15.00
CA LEU A 101 10.99 -13.10 -13.57
C LEU A 101 11.04 -14.33 -12.66
N SER A 102 12.10 -15.12 -12.74
CA SER A 102 12.27 -16.32 -11.92
C SER A 102 12.45 -16.04 -10.42
N ASP A 103 12.75 -14.81 -10.03
CA ASP A 103 13.12 -14.45 -8.65
C ASP A 103 12.12 -13.52 -7.94
N ILE A 104 11.01 -13.10 -8.59
CA ILE A 104 9.99 -12.26 -7.96
C ILE A 104 8.77 -13.11 -7.63
N SER A 105 8.50 -13.30 -6.33
CA SER A 105 7.25 -13.90 -5.88
C SER A 105 6.17 -12.81 -5.84
N PHE A 106 5.19 -12.90 -6.71
CA PHE A 106 4.02 -12.02 -6.67
C PHE A 106 3.10 -12.42 -5.53
N SER A 107 2.62 -11.42 -4.77
CA SER A 107 1.62 -11.61 -3.74
C SER A 107 0.23 -11.89 -4.35
N ALA A 108 -0.71 -12.42 -3.56
CA ALA A 108 -2.11 -12.59 -3.99
C ALA A 108 -2.74 -11.25 -4.41
N ASN A 109 -2.34 -10.16 -3.76
CA ASN A 109 -2.81 -8.81 -4.06
C ASN A 109 -2.28 -8.28 -5.41
N ASP A 110 -1.01 -8.59 -5.76
CA ASP A 110 -0.45 -8.25 -7.07
C ASP A 110 -1.20 -8.96 -8.19
N TYR A 111 -1.52 -10.25 -7.99
CA TYR A 111 -2.34 -11.02 -8.93
C TYR A 111 -3.75 -10.42 -9.06
N ALA A 112 -4.37 -10.05 -7.94
CA ALA A 112 -5.69 -9.45 -7.95
C ALA A 112 -5.71 -8.12 -8.70
N LEU A 113 -4.74 -7.23 -8.43
CA LEU A 113 -4.62 -5.95 -9.12
C LEU A 113 -4.42 -6.14 -10.63
N ASN A 114 -3.48 -6.99 -11.03
CA ASN A 114 -3.22 -7.28 -12.46
C ASN A 114 -4.46 -7.85 -13.16
N SER A 115 -5.19 -8.72 -12.46
CA SER A 115 -6.46 -9.28 -12.95
C SER A 115 -7.51 -8.22 -13.17
N LEU A 116 -7.68 -7.31 -12.20
CA LEU A 116 -8.62 -6.21 -12.28
C LEU A 116 -8.27 -5.23 -13.41
N LEU A 117 -6.98 -4.95 -13.61
CA LEU A 117 -6.51 -4.11 -14.72
C LEU A 117 -6.72 -4.78 -16.09
N SER A 118 -6.68 -6.10 -16.15
CA SER A 118 -6.92 -6.86 -17.40
C SER A 118 -8.42 -6.99 -17.70
N LEU A 119 -9.25 -7.22 -16.66
CA LEU A 119 -10.68 -7.44 -16.80
C LEU A 119 -11.48 -6.12 -16.90
N LEU A 120 -10.92 -5.01 -16.45
CA LEU A 120 -11.52 -3.67 -16.49
C LEU A 120 -13.02 -3.69 -16.12
N PRO A 121 -13.37 -3.99 -14.86
CA PRO A 121 -14.77 -4.08 -14.46
C PRO A 121 -15.45 -2.70 -14.50
N SER A 122 -16.70 -2.66 -14.97
CA SER A 122 -17.53 -1.45 -14.85
C SER A 122 -17.91 -1.17 -13.41
N LYS A 123 -17.99 -2.21 -12.57
CA LYS A 123 -18.25 -2.11 -11.13
C LYS A 123 -17.43 -3.13 -10.35
N LEU A 124 -16.71 -2.65 -9.34
CA LEU A 124 -15.94 -3.46 -8.40
C LEU A 124 -16.60 -3.40 -7.02
N ILE A 125 -17.05 -4.55 -6.51
CA ILE A 125 -17.64 -4.66 -5.17
C ILE A 125 -16.62 -5.32 -4.25
N ILE A 126 -16.11 -4.57 -3.28
CA ILE A 126 -15.14 -5.05 -2.30
C ILE A 126 -15.87 -5.51 -1.04
N HIS A 127 -15.79 -6.80 -0.74
CA HIS A 127 -16.31 -7.40 0.50
C HIS A 127 -15.22 -7.39 1.55
N LEU A 128 -15.28 -6.44 2.48
CA LEU A 128 -14.31 -6.33 3.57
C LEU A 128 -14.67 -7.31 4.69
N ILE A 129 -13.89 -8.36 4.82
CA ILE A 129 -13.96 -9.31 5.92
C ILE A 129 -12.95 -8.92 7.00
N SER A 130 -11.77 -8.47 6.59
CA SER A 130 -10.73 -7.86 7.43
C SER A 130 -10.70 -6.34 7.26
N PRO A 131 -10.05 -5.59 8.16
CA PRO A 131 -9.87 -4.14 8.01
C PRO A 131 -9.22 -3.79 6.67
N ALA A 132 -9.59 -2.62 6.13
CA ALA A 132 -8.96 -2.09 4.94
C ALA A 132 -7.50 -1.71 5.23
N ASP A 133 -6.62 -1.97 4.28
CA ASP A 133 -5.21 -1.62 4.31
C ASP A 133 -4.83 -0.77 3.07
N ASP A 134 -3.54 -0.59 2.84
CA ASP A 134 -3.01 0.19 1.72
C ASP A 134 -3.40 -0.39 0.36
N PHE A 135 -3.58 -1.72 0.24
CA PHE A 135 -4.03 -2.34 -0.99
C PHE A 135 -5.47 -1.92 -1.34
N ILE A 136 -6.39 -1.96 -0.37
CA ILE A 136 -7.77 -1.52 -0.56
C ILE A 136 -7.84 -0.03 -0.88
N ASN A 137 -7.03 0.80 -0.18
CA ASN A 137 -6.92 2.23 -0.46
C ASN A 137 -6.41 2.48 -1.89
N THR A 138 -5.45 1.71 -2.35
CA THR A 138 -4.93 1.74 -3.72
C THR A 138 -6.01 1.40 -4.75
N LEU A 139 -6.78 0.35 -4.53
CA LEU A 139 -7.90 -0.02 -5.42
C LEU A 139 -8.96 1.09 -5.50
N GLN A 140 -9.32 1.69 -4.37
CA GLN A 140 -10.23 2.82 -4.34
C GLN A 140 -9.67 4.03 -5.08
N ALA A 141 -8.38 4.31 -4.92
CA ALA A 141 -7.72 5.39 -5.63
C ALA A 141 -7.72 5.18 -7.15
N ILE A 142 -7.45 3.95 -7.62
CA ILE A 142 -7.36 3.61 -9.05
C ILE A 142 -8.74 3.58 -9.72
N PHE A 143 -9.71 2.84 -9.14
CA PHE A 143 -11.01 2.59 -9.74
C PHE A 143 -12.09 3.63 -9.36
N GLY A 144 -11.82 4.47 -8.37
CA GLY A 144 -12.64 5.62 -7.99
C GLY A 144 -14.12 5.29 -7.77
N SER A 145 -14.99 5.94 -8.54
CA SER A 145 -16.45 5.78 -8.42
C SER A 145 -16.98 4.39 -8.82
N SER A 146 -16.19 3.58 -9.49
CA SER A 146 -16.57 2.21 -9.86
C SER A 146 -16.48 1.24 -8.68
N VAL A 147 -15.85 1.64 -7.56
CA VAL A 147 -15.72 0.83 -6.35
C VAL A 147 -16.91 1.02 -5.42
N SER A 148 -17.40 -0.08 -4.88
CA SER A 148 -18.39 -0.09 -3.79
C SER A 148 -17.90 -1.01 -2.68
N ILE A 149 -17.88 -0.54 -1.44
CA ILE A 149 -17.52 -1.35 -0.28
C ILE A 149 -18.77 -2.00 0.29
N CYS A 150 -18.69 -3.29 0.58
CA CYS A 150 -19.72 -4.09 1.22
C CYS A 150 -19.16 -4.76 2.47
N THR A 151 -19.86 -4.62 3.59
CA THR A 151 -19.45 -5.21 4.87
C THR A 151 -20.49 -6.18 5.45
N ASP A 152 -21.71 -6.20 4.89
CA ASP A 152 -22.85 -6.90 5.49
C ASP A 152 -23.79 -7.46 4.41
N CYS A 153 -23.33 -8.45 3.66
CA CYS A 153 -24.13 -9.24 2.73
C CYS A 153 -23.91 -10.74 3.00
N ASP A 154 -24.60 -11.60 2.28
CA ASP A 154 -24.49 -13.06 2.41
C ASP A 154 -23.04 -13.55 2.27
N ILE A 155 -22.29 -12.99 1.29
CA ILE A 155 -20.87 -13.31 1.09
C ILE A 155 -20.07 -12.91 2.32
N CYS A 156 -20.24 -11.68 2.81
CA CYS A 156 -19.53 -11.19 3.99
C CYS A 156 -19.84 -12.05 5.22
N THR A 157 -21.09 -12.47 5.40
CA THR A 157 -21.53 -13.28 6.54
C THR A 157 -20.91 -14.68 6.48
N ILE A 158 -20.90 -15.33 5.31
CA ILE A 158 -20.31 -16.65 5.12
C ILE A 158 -18.80 -16.60 5.42
N TYR A 159 -18.07 -15.66 4.82
CA TYR A 159 -16.62 -15.57 5.00
C TYR A 159 -16.23 -15.16 6.42
N LYS A 160 -16.99 -14.30 7.09
CA LYS A 160 -16.80 -13.98 8.52
C LYS A 160 -16.99 -15.21 9.41
N SER A 161 -17.97 -16.08 9.12
CA SER A 161 -18.19 -17.32 9.88
C SER A 161 -17.05 -18.33 9.68
N LEU A 162 -16.55 -18.47 8.44
CA LEU A 162 -15.41 -19.34 8.13
C LEU A 162 -14.10 -18.89 8.80
N ASN A 163 -13.91 -17.59 8.93
CA ASN A 163 -12.71 -17.03 9.59
C ASN A 163 -12.72 -17.27 11.10
N LYS A 164 -13.90 -17.22 11.74
CA LYS A 164 -14.02 -17.51 13.18
C LYS A 164 -13.68 -18.96 13.53
N THR A 165 -13.94 -19.91 12.64
CA THR A 165 -13.62 -21.33 12.87
C THR A 165 -12.15 -21.67 12.71
N LYS A 166 -11.35 -20.88 11.98
CA LYS A 166 -9.89 -21.07 11.83
C LYS A 166 -9.06 -20.50 13.00
N GLY A 167 -9.62 -19.61 13.81
CA GLY A 167 -8.94 -18.98 14.95
C GLY A 167 -9.06 -19.70 16.29
N SER A 168 -9.63 -20.92 16.31
CA SER A 168 -9.87 -21.71 17.54
C SER A 168 -8.97 -22.96 17.67
N TYR A 169 -7.74 -22.89 17.17
CA TYR A 169 -6.72 -23.93 17.39
C TYR A 169 -5.45 -23.33 17.98
#